data_bac297bea8a9eab2cde011f33ff8a35e
#
_entry.id   bac297bea8a9eab2cde011f33ff8a35e
#
_cell.length_a   1.000
_cell.length_b   1.000
_cell.length_c   1.000
_cell.angle_alpha   90.00
_cell.angle_beta   90.00
_cell.angle_gamma   90.00
#
_symmetry.space_group_name_H-M   'P 1'
#
loop_
_entity.id
_entity.type
_entity.pdbx_description
1 polymer ?
#
loop_
_entity_poly.entity_id
_entity_poly.type
_entity_poly.pdbx_seq_one_letter_code
_entity_poly.pdbx_strand_id
1 'polypeptide(L)'
;MFQQSSSLEHKKIIDDKTYLIGSAGKMLIVDSILIALDYSAQPILHLFDIKNNIYINGMGEKGQGPNEFLHPTSLIHSSTNSFLIYDLLDNTLKKIWLDSLMAGNVFYEKIMNFNSISNSFVFPTAYDNYIAFGLYESNMFKLIDQHNNDIGYFADFPVKSKEEKKIDHRNIALAYQGTLNISPDKKKIVYVSYYGTIIGIYDIQSSVINQKFLLVCDYPMYTVQNEGSGMSSPITKEGISAFRDVYVTDKYIYSLYSGNKISELRERAFEAKDIYVFDWEGNPVVHYHLDVPINNIAALPNDKKIYAISNLPDPTLIEFEIDL
;
A
#
# COMPACT_ATOMS: atom_id res chain seq x y z
N MET A 1 -11.03 18.57 -10.19
CA MET A 1 -12.30 17.84 -10.03
C MET A 1 -12.39 16.85 -11.19
N PHE A 2 -12.78 15.60 -10.94
CA PHE A 2 -12.94 14.58 -11.99
C PHE A 2 -14.03 14.98 -12.97
N GLN A 3 -13.73 14.94 -14.27
CA GLN A 3 -14.72 15.24 -15.31
C GLN A 3 -15.51 13.99 -15.73
N GLN A 4 -14.93 12.82 -15.50
CA GLN A 4 -15.51 11.52 -15.79
C GLN A 4 -15.77 10.76 -14.50
N SER A 5 -16.97 10.19 -14.36
CA SER A 5 -17.34 9.31 -13.24
C SER A 5 -18.21 8.19 -13.78
N SER A 6 -18.01 6.97 -13.29
CA SER A 6 -18.84 5.82 -13.65
C SER A 6 -18.97 4.85 -12.48
N SER A 7 -20.08 4.11 -12.47
CA SER A 7 -20.30 3.03 -11.51
C SER A 7 -19.78 1.72 -12.09
N LEU A 8 -19.12 0.92 -11.26
CA LEU A 8 -18.61 -0.39 -11.64
C LEU A 8 -19.38 -1.47 -10.87
N GLU A 9 -19.74 -2.51 -11.58
CA GLU A 9 -20.33 -3.72 -11.01
C GLU A 9 -19.26 -4.82 -10.91
N HIS A 10 -19.21 -5.47 -9.77
CA HIS A 10 -18.25 -6.54 -9.54
C HIS A 10 -18.68 -7.85 -10.19
N LYS A 11 -17.69 -8.67 -10.49
CA LYS A 11 -17.88 -10.06 -10.87
C LYS A 11 -17.03 -10.94 -9.95
N LYS A 12 -17.67 -11.89 -9.28
CA LYS A 12 -16.97 -12.94 -8.54
C LYS A 12 -16.27 -13.88 -9.54
N ILE A 13 -14.98 -14.14 -9.33
CA ILE A 13 -14.17 -14.91 -10.28
C ILE A 13 -13.76 -16.27 -9.77
N ILE A 14 -13.71 -16.48 -8.47
CA ILE A 14 -13.31 -17.76 -7.84
C ILE A 14 -14.30 -18.06 -6.71
N ASP A 15 -14.67 -19.35 -6.54
CA ASP A 15 -15.52 -19.77 -5.44
C ASP A 15 -14.78 -19.58 -4.09
N ASP A 16 -15.35 -18.76 -3.21
CA ASP A 16 -14.84 -18.44 -1.88
C ASP A 16 -14.76 -19.64 -0.92
N LYS A 17 -15.42 -20.75 -1.26
CA LYS A 17 -15.29 -22.01 -0.51
C LYS A 17 -13.95 -22.73 -0.72
N THR A 18 -13.18 -22.30 -1.71
CA THR A 18 -11.88 -22.93 -2.03
C THR A 18 -10.71 -22.33 -1.25
N TYR A 19 -10.91 -21.20 -0.60
CA TYR A 19 -9.89 -20.52 0.19
C TYR A 19 -10.50 -19.73 1.35
N LEU A 20 -9.67 -19.43 2.35
CA LEU A 20 -10.04 -18.57 3.47
C LEU A 20 -9.00 -17.44 3.58
N ILE A 21 -9.48 -16.21 3.56
CA ILE A 21 -8.67 -15.01 3.84
C ILE A 21 -9.24 -14.35 5.09
N GLY A 22 -8.39 -14.11 6.08
CA GLY A 22 -8.80 -13.47 7.32
C GLY A 22 -8.84 -11.94 7.18
N SER A 23 -7.74 -11.33 6.80
CA SER A 23 -7.62 -9.89 6.59
C SER A 23 -6.72 -9.59 5.40
N ALA A 24 -7.36 -9.31 4.26
CA ALA A 24 -6.63 -8.98 3.05
C ALA A 24 -5.76 -7.73 3.27
N GLY A 25 -4.50 -7.89 2.94
CA GLY A 25 -3.49 -6.84 2.90
C GLY A 25 -3.19 -6.40 1.46
N LYS A 26 -1.93 -6.10 1.19
CA LYS A 26 -1.50 -5.70 -0.17
C LYS A 26 -1.72 -6.83 -1.17
N MET A 27 -2.01 -6.44 -2.39
CA MET A 27 -2.10 -7.33 -3.55
C MET A 27 -1.09 -6.92 -4.62
N LEU A 28 -0.63 -7.90 -5.39
CA LEU A 28 0.28 -7.70 -6.51
C LEU A 28 -0.04 -8.69 -7.62
N ILE A 29 0.02 -8.23 -8.87
CA ILE A 29 -0.07 -9.11 -10.05
C ILE A 29 1.34 -9.27 -10.64
N VAL A 30 1.77 -10.53 -10.78
CA VAL A 30 3.01 -10.91 -11.45
C VAL A 30 2.62 -11.87 -12.58
N ASP A 31 2.81 -11.46 -13.83
CA ASP A 31 2.26 -12.15 -15.02
C ASP A 31 0.73 -12.34 -14.90
N SER A 32 0.26 -13.57 -14.79
CA SER A 32 -1.16 -13.91 -14.60
C SER A 32 -1.50 -14.38 -13.17
N ILE A 33 -0.57 -14.25 -12.25
CA ILE A 33 -0.76 -14.65 -10.85
C ILE A 33 -0.99 -13.42 -9.99
N LEU A 34 -2.14 -13.37 -9.34
CA LEU A 34 -2.42 -12.40 -8.29
C LEU A 34 -1.99 -13.00 -6.96
N ILE A 35 -1.17 -12.25 -6.25
CA ILE A 35 -0.65 -12.56 -4.92
C ILE A 35 -1.34 -11.62 -3.94
N ALA A 36 -1.98 -12.16 -2.91
CA ALA A 36 -2.59 -11.39 -1.84
C ALA A 36 -1.94 -11.73 -0.50
N LEU A 37 -1.60 -10.70 0.28
CA LEU A 37 -1.16 -10.87 1.67
C LEU A 37 -2.36 -11.09 2.59
N ASP A 38 -2.23 -11.98 3.57
CA ASP A 38 -3.14 -12.06 4.71
C ASP A 38 -2.42 -11.66 6.00
N TYR A 39 -2.92 -10.63 6.67
CA TYR A 39 -2.30 -10.11 7.89
C TYR A 39 -2.72 -10.84 9.16
N SER A 40 -3.85 -11.53 9.15
CA SER A 40 -4.47 -12.09 10.36
C SER A 40 -4.43 -13.60 10.43
N ALA A 41 -4.28 -14.28 9.31
CA ALA A 41 -4.34 -15.73 9.24
C ALA A 41 -3.08 -16.34 8.60
N GLN A 42 -2.99 -17.64 8.62
CA GLN A 42 -2.06 -18.43 7.84
C GLN A 42 -2.87 -19.28 6.86
N PRO A 43 -2.40 -19.41 5.64
CA PRO A 43 -1.13 -18.92 5.05
C PRO A 43 -1.11 -17.40 4.85
N ILE A 44 0.11 -16.81 4.86
CA ILE A 44 0.31 -15.35 4.70
C ILE A 44 0.12 -14.89 3.25
N LEU A 45 0.45 -15.75 2.29
CA LEU A 45 0.36 -15.49 0.86
C LEU A 45 -0.73 -16.36 0.25
N HIS A 46 -1.66 -15.76 -0.46
CA HIS A 46 -2.64 -16.44 -1.30
C HIS A 46 -2.34 -16.19 -2.77
N LEU A 47 -2.31 -17.26 -3.56
CA LEU A 47 -2.01 -17.23 -4.99
C LEU A 47 -3.24 -17.59 -5.81
N PHE A 48 -3.57 -16.71 -6.77
CA PHE A 48 -4.70 -16.87 -7.67
C PHE A 48 -4.24 -16.77 -9.12
N ASP A 49 -4.54 -17.78 -9.94
CA ASP A 49 -4.43 -17.68 -11.39
C ASP A 49 -5.65 -16.94 -11.91
N ILE A 50 -5.47 -15.65 -12.19
CA ILE A 50 -6.57 -14.77 -12.66
C ILE A 50 -6.92 -14.96 -14.13
N LYS A 51 -6.08 -15.67 -14.90
CA LYS A 51 -6.38 -16.03 -16.28
C LYS A 51 -7.33 -17.22 -16.37
N ASN A 52 -7.13 -18.20 -15.48
CA ASN A 52 -7.94 -19.41 -15.45
C ASN A 52 -9.01 -19.39 -14.35
N ASN A 53 -9.06 -18.35 -13.52
CA ASN A 53 -9.98 -18.18 -12.39
C ASN A 53 -9.85 -19.32 -11.36
N ILE A 54 -8.63 -19.63 -10.96
CA ILE A 54 -8.32 -20.74 -10.03
C ILE A 54 -7.57 -20.20 -8.82
N TYR A 55 -7.99 -20.58 -7.62
CA TYR A 55 -7.15 -20.51 -6.43
C TYR A 55 -6.10 -21.62 -6.50
N ILE A 56 -4.83 -21.22 -6.49
CA ILE A 56 -3.72 -22.17 -6.63
C ILE A 56 -3.40 -22.79 -5.29
N ASN A 57 -2.98 -21.95 -4.33
CA ASN A 57 -2.60 -22.38 -2.99
C ASN A 57 -2.41 -21.17 -2.05
N GLY A 58 -2.42 -21.45 -0.75
CA GLY A 58 -1.95 -20.53 0.26
C GLY A 58 -0.59 -20.98 0.79
N MET A 59 0.32 -20.04 1.02
CA MET A 59 1.71 -20.31 1.38
C MET A 59 2.27 -19.28 2.36
N GLY A 60 3.37 -19.68 3.02
CA GLY A 60 4.06 -18.84 3.99
C GLY A 60 3.45 -18.91 5.38
N GLU A 61 4.30 -19.06 6.37
CA GLU A 61 3.93 -19.12 7.78
C GLU A 61 4.44 -17.88 8.52
N LYS A 62 3.80 -17.56 9.62
CA LYS A 62 4.21 -16.47 10.49
C LYS A 62 5.19 -16.98 11.53
N GLY A 63 6.40 -16.41 11.55
CA GLY A 63 7.43 -16.79 12.50
C GLY A 63 8.80 -16.20 12.20
N GLN A 64 9.82 -16.72 12.90
CA GLN A 64 11.22 -16.31 12.78
C GLN A 64 12.12 -17.39 12.14
N GLY A 65 11.52 -18.47 11.69
CA GLY A 65 12.24 -19.56 11.03
C GLY A 65 12.66 -19.23 9.59
N PRO A 66 13.43 -20.12 8.96
CA PRO A 66 13.74 -20.00 7.55
C PRO A 66 12.46 -20.02 6.72
N ASN A 67 12.32 -19.07 5.79
CA ASN A 67 11.16 -18.94 4.91
C ASN A 67 9.83 -18.53 5.60
N GLU A 68 9.91 -18.02 6.83
CA GLU A 68 8.79 -17.44 7.55
C GLU A 68 8.81 -15.90 7.49
N PHE A 69 7.66 -15.29 7.82
CA PHE A 69 7.48 -13.86 7.81
C PHE A 69 6.97 -13.37 9.16
N LEU A 70 7.52 -12.25 9.66
CA LEU A 70 7.06 -11.66 10.91
C LEU A 70 5.90 -10.69 10.69
N HIS A 71 6.08 -9.72 9.79
CA HIS A 71 5.06 -8.72 9.45
C HIS A 71 5.31 -8.12 8.06
N PRO A 72 4.96 -8.82 6.99
CA PRO A 72 5.13 -8.29 5.63
C PRO A 72 4.18 -7.12 5.40
N THR A 73 4.68 -5.99 4.91
CA THR A 73 3.89 -4.76 4.71
C THR A 73 3.74 -4.32 3.27
N SER A 74 4.61 -4.80 2.38
CA SER A 74 4.55 -4.42 0.96
C SER A 74 4.85 -5.60 0.05
N LEU A 75 4.18 -5.59 -1.10
CA LEU A 75 4.47 -6.43 -2.26
C LEU A 75 4.96 -5.52 -3.38
N ILE A 76 6.11 -5.83 -3.96
CA ILE A 76 6.78 -4.97 -4.94
C ILE A 76 7.16 -5.80 -6.16
N HIS A 77 6.74 -5.39 -7.34
CA HIS A 77 7.12 -6.05 -8.58
C HIS A 77 8.62 -5.97 -8.79
N SER A 78 9.25 -7.10 -9.13
CA SER A 78 10.69 -7.19 -9.40
C SER A 78 10.98 -7.60 -10.83
N SER A 79 10.37 -8.69 -11.30
CA SER A 79 10.47 -9.18 -12.68
C SER A 79 9.25 -10.01 -13.03
N THR A 80 9.18 -10.53 -14.25
CA THR A 80 8.08 -11.42 -14.69
C THR A 80 7.96 -12.72 -13.89
N ASN A 81 9.00 -13.09 -13.13
CA ASN A 81 9.03 -14.32 -12.32
C ASN A 81 9.43 -14.08 -10.86
N SER A 82 9.43 -12.84 -10.38
CA SER A 82 9.79 -12.56 -8.99
C SER A 82 9.19 -11.26 -8.49
N PHE A 83 9.01 -11.20 -7.17
CA PHE A 83 8.59 -10.01 -6.45
C PHE A 83 9.39 -9.85 -5.16
N LEU A 84 9.27 -8.69 -4.55
CA LEU A 84 9.89 -8.39 -3.27
C LEU A 84 8.83 -8.21 -2.20
N ILE A 85 9.18 -8.61 -0.99
CA ILE A 85 8.41 -8.35 0.24
C ILE A 85 9.30 -7.58 1.20
N TYR A 86 8.81 -6.46 1.72
CA TYR A 86 9.41 -5.86 2.90
C TYR A 86 8.72 -6.39 4.15
N ASP A 87 9.50 -7.01 5.04
CA ASP A 87 9.05 -7.54 6.31
C ASP A 87 9.45 -6.56 7.43
N LEU A 88 8.46 -5.84 7.95
CA LEU A 88 8.65 -4.73 8.87
C LEU A 88 9.36 -5.13 10.16
N LEU A 89 8.94 -6.22 10.80
CA LEU A 89 9.51 -6.63 12.10
C LEU A 89 10.86 -7.34 11.96
N ASP A 90 11.14 -7.95 10.82
CA ASP A 90 12.47 -8.47 10.46
C ASP A 90 13.35 -7.36 9.84
N ASN A 91 12.75 -6.22 9.49
CA ASN A 91 13.39 -5.07 8.84
C ASN A 91 14.20 -5.47 7.58
N THR A 92 13.66 -6.43 6.82
CA THR A 92 14.36 -7.08 5.71
C THR A 92 13.55 -7.02 4.43
N LEU A 93 14.22 -6.69 3.33
CA LEU A 93 13.70 -6.84 1.98
C LEU A 93 14.04 -8.24 1.47
N LYS A 94 13.02 -9.01 1.14
CA LYS A 94 13.09 -10.41 0.73
C LYS A 94 12.64 -10.55 -0.72
N LYS A 95 13.39 -11.29 -1.54
CA LYS A 95 13.00 -11.62 -2.92
C LYS A 95 12.47 -13.03 -2.98
N ILE A 96 11.32 -13.18 -3.65
CA ILE A 96 10.63 -14.45 -3.82
C ILE A 96 10.45 -14.72 -5.32
N TRP A 97 10.70 -15.97 -5.73
CA TRP A 97 10.48 -16.42 -7.10
C TRP A 97 9.12 -17.10 -7.24
N LEU A 98 8.39 -16.68 -8.26
CA LEU A 98 7.05 -17.20 -8.53
C LEU A 98 7.06 -18.70 -8.84
N ASP A 99 8.02 -19.18 -9.63
CA ASP A 99 8.18 -20.62 -9.94
C ASP A 99 8.38 -21.46 -8.68
N SER A 100 9.11 -20.95 -7.69
CA SER A 100 9.32 -21.63 -6.40
C SER A 100 7.99 -21.75 -5.64
N LEU A 101 7.20 -20.67 -5.59
CA LEU A 101 5.89 -20.69 -4.97
C LEU A 101 4.93 -21.63 -5.72
N MET A 102 4.92 -21.60 -7.04
CA MET A 102 4.09 -22.48 -7.85
C MET A 102 4.43 -23.95 -7.68
N ALA A 103 5.69 -24.26 -7.37
CA ALA A 103 6.16 -25.61 -7.02
C ALA A 103 5.87 -26.01 -5.56
N GLY A 104 5.19 -25.17 -4.78
CA GLY A 104 4.85 -25.45 -3.38
C GLY A 104 5.97 -25.11 -2.38
N ASN A 105 6.97 -24.35 -2.78
CA ASN A 105 8.11 -24.02 -1.93
C ASN A 105 8.17 -22.51 -1.63
N VAL A 106 8.09 -22.14 -0.36
CA VAL A 106 8.39 -20.78 0.08
C VAL A 106 9.89 -20.67 0.31
N PHE A 107 10.58 -20.06 -0.63
CA PHE A 107 11.99 -19.74 -0.49
C PHE A 107 12.21 -18.27 -0.84
N TYR A 108 12.93 -17.54 0.00
CA TYR A 108 13.31 -16.17 -0.27
C TYR A 108 14.81 -15.94 -0.15
N GLU A 109 15.31 -15.01 -0.95
CA GLU A 109 16.63 -14.44 -0.81
C GLU A 109 16.52 -13.14 0.00
N LYS A 110 17.36 -12.98 1.03
CA LYS A 110 17.48 -11.69 1.74
C LYS A 110 18.29 -10.73 0.87
N ILE A 111 17.62 -9.69 0.38
CA ILE A 111 18.27 -8.65 -0.44
C ILE A 111 18.99 -7.64 0.45
N MET A 112 18.33 -7.18 1.51
CA MET A 112 18.88 -6.20 2.44
C MET A 112 18.19 -6.34 3.81
N ASN A 113 19.00 -6.30 4.87
CA ASN A 113 18.51 -6.08 6.23
C ASN A 113 18.86 -4.64 6.63
N PHE A 114 17.86 -3.83 6.91
CA PHE A 114 18.07 -2.40 7.16
C PHE A 114 18.44 -2.13 8.62
N ASN A 115 19.34 -1.15 8.85
CA ASN A 115 19.80 -0.79 10.19
C ASN A 115 18.72 -0.07 11.02
N SER A 116 17.82 0.66 10.36
CA SER A 116 16.81 1.48 11.04
C SER A 116 15.50 0.74 11.21
N ILE A 117 15.05 0.56 12.43
CA ILE A 117 13.74 -0.01 12.79
C ILE A 117 12.58 0.98 12.59
N SER A 118 12.87 2.22 12.22
CA SER A 118 11.83 3.26 12.01
C SER A 118 11.19 3.23 10.62
N ASN A 119 11.65 2.32 9.73
CA ASN A 119 11.08 2.17 8.41
C ASN A 119 9.74 1.42 8.49
N SER A 120 8.67 1.97 7.91
CA SER A 120 7.37 1.29 7.77
C SER A 120 7.23 0.62 6.42
N PHE A 121 7.78 1.22 5.38
CA PHE A 121 7.83 0.71 4.01
C PHE A 121 9.20 0.96 3.41
N VAL A 122 9.69 0.04 2.58
CA VAL A 122 10.93 0.20 1.82
C VAL A 122 10.73 -0.31 0.41
N PHE A 123 11.19 0.48 -0.57
CA PHE A 123 11.13 0.14 -1.99
C PHE A 123 12.50 0.33 -2.64
N PRO A 124 12.95 -0.58 -3.52
CA PRO A 124 14.12 -0.33 -4.35
C PRO A 124 13.81 0.74 -5.40
N THR A 125 14.77 1.58 -5.70
CA THR A 125 14.63 2.60 -6.75
C THR A 125 15.36 2.20 -8.03
N ALA A 126 15.23 3.01 -9.08
CA ALA A 126 15.97 2.83 -10.34
C ALA A 126 17.46 3.20 -10.25
N TYR A 127 17.95 3.64 -9.09
CA TYR A 127 19.28 4.23 -8.90
C TYR A 127 20.17 3.41 -7.97
N ASP A 128 19.93 2.10 -7.85
CA ASP A 128 20.66 1.17 -6.98
C ASP A 128 20.68 1.60 -5.50
N ASN A 129 19.59 2.23 -5.07
CA ASN A 129 19.34 2.61 -3.69
C ASN A 129 17.90 2.28 -3.29
N TYR A 130 17.53 2.60 -2.05
CA TYR A 130 16.21 2.32 -1.50
C TYR A 130 15.58 3.61 -1.00
N ILE A 131 14.26 3.75 -1.23
CA ILE A 131 13.44 4.76 -0.58
C ILE A 131 12.65 4.11 0.55
N ALA A 132 12.71 4.71 1.73
CA ALA A 132 11.96 4.27 2.89
C ALA A 132 11.02 5.38 3.37
N PHE A 133 9.84 4.99 3.85
CA PHE A 133 8.89 5.83 4.56
C PHE A 133 8.73 5.31 5.99
N GLY A 134 8.67 6.20 6.99
CA GLY A 134 8.63 5.72 8.36
C GLY A 134 8.51 6.82 9.42
N LEU A 135 8.82 6.44 10.66
CA LEU A 135 8.72 7.31 11.85
C LEU A 135 10.07 7.96 12.14
N TYR A 136 10.44 8.96 11.35
CA TYR A 136 11.71 9.68 11.50
C TYR A 136 11.56 10.94 12.36
N GLU A 137 12.68 11.49 12.83
CA GLU A 137 12.74 12.76 13.55
C GLU A 137 12.55 13.97 12.63
N SER A 138 12.69 13.76 11.33
CA SER A 138 12.46 14.77 10.28
C SER A 138 12.05 14.12 8.99
N ASN A 139 11.25 14.82 8.19
CA ASN A 139 10.84 14.42 6.84
C ASN A 139 10.07 13.09 6.72
N MET A 140 9.43 12.88 5.58
CA MET A 140 8.61 11.69 5.31
C MET A 140 9.44 10.51 4.80
N PHE A 141 10.42 10.81 3.94
CA PHE A 141 11.19 9.80 3.22
C PHE A 141 12.65 9.83 3.60
N LYS A 142 13.27 8.67 3.54
CA LYS A 142 14.69 8.47 3.65
C LYS A 142 15.20 7.74 2.41
N LEU A 143 16.32 8.18 1.83
CA LEU A 143 17.08 7.42 0.86
C LEU A 143 18.21 6.68 1.57
N ILE A 144 18.40 5.39 1.18
CA ILE A 144 19.39 4.49 1.74
C ILE A 144 20.18 3.90 0.58
N ASP A 145 21.51 3.95 0.65
CA ASP A 145 22.37 3.37 -0.38
C ASP A 145 22.44 1.82 -0.34
N GLN A 146 23.08 1.23 -1.33
CA GLN A 146 23.30 -0.23 -1.41
C GLN A 146 24.16 -0.81 -0.27
N HIS A 147 24.85 0.04 0.49
CA HIS A 147 25.68 -0.33 1.64
C HIS A 147 24.96 -0.09 2.97
N ASN A 148 23.65 0.24 2.91
CA ASN A 148 22.82 0.51 4.09
C ASN A 148 23.18 1.81 4.85
N ASN A 149 23.77 2.80 4.17
CA ASN A 149 24.01 4.12 4.71
C ASN A 149 22.88 5.07 4.32
N ASP A 150 22.51 5.97 5.24
CA ASP A 150 21.54 7.02 4.95
C ASP A 150 22.13 8.06 3.99
N ILE A 151 21.50 8.26 2.82
CA ILE A 151 21.86 9.31 1.87
C ILE A 151 21.29 10.67 2.34
N GLY A 152 20.05 10.65 2.85
CA GLY A 152 19.38 11.83 3.35
C GLY A 152 17.88 11.62 3.62
N TYR A 153 17.26 12.67 4.17
CA TYR A 153 15.84 12.73 4.50
C TYR A 153 15.15 13.81 3.67
N PHE A 154 13.95 13.54 3.16
CA PHE A 154 13.29 14.33 2.13
C PHE A 154 11.80 14.44 2.36
N ALA A 155 11.22 15.52 1.85
CA ALA A 155 9.81 15.88 1.88
C ALA A 155 9.25 16.05 3.31
N ASP A 156 8.54 17.13 3.54
CA ASP A 156 7.80 17.35 4.80
C ASP A 156 6.39 16.80 4.68
N PHE A 157 5.80 16.38 5.82
CA PHE A 157 4.36 16.16 5.86
C PHE A 157 3.61 17.46 5.58
N PRO A 158 2.50 17.41 4.82
CA PRO A 158 1.71 18.60 4.50
C PRO A 158 0.84 19.01 5.70
N VAL A 159 1.48 19.52 6.74
CA VAL A 159 0.80 19.93 7.98
C VAL A 159 -0.12 21.12 7.77
N LYS A 160 -1.21 21.17 8.54
CA LYS A 160 -2.28 22.16 8.43
C LYS A 160 -1.84 23.58 8.81
N SER A 161 -0.93 23.72 9.75
CA SER A 161 -0.56 25.02 10.29
C SER A 161 0.89 25.10 10.79
N LYS A 162 1.36 26.32 11.05
CA LYS A 162 2.67 26.56 11.66
C LYS A 162 2.75 26.04 13.10
N GLU A 163 1.63 26.00 13.81
CA GLU A 163 1.50 25.45 15.15
C GLU A 163 1.68 23.93 15.13
N GLU A 164 1.04 23.26 14.20
CA GLU A 164 1.20 21.82 14.00
C GLU A 164 2.65 21.45 13.65
N LYS A 165 3.34 22.28 12.88
CA LYS A 165 4.77 22.09 12.55
C LYS A 165 5.70 22.09 13.78
N LYS A 166 5.25 22.57 14.96
CA LYS A 166 6.00 22.55 16.22
C LYS A 166 5.84 21.25 17.01
N ILE A 167 4.90 20.40 16.62
CA ILE A 167 4.69 19.08 17.21
C ILE A 167 5.89 18.20 16.85
N ASP A 168 6.26 17.28 17.75
CA ASP A 168 7.30 16.27 17.44
C ASP A 168 6.99 15.58 16.12
N HIS A 169 7.99 15.51 15.24
CA HIS A 169 7.80 15.01 13.87
C HIS A 169 7.28 13.57 13.83
N ARG A 170 7.65 12.74 14.79
CA ARG A 170 7.16 11.35 14.90
C ARG A 170 5.67 11.29 15.26
N ASN A 171 5.16 12.25 16.06
CA ASN A 171 3.72 12.38 16.31
C ASN A 171 2.98 12.81 15.02
N ILE A 172 3.56 13.73 14.25
CA ILE A 172 3.02 14.09 12.93
C ILE A 172 3.02 12.84 12.02
N ALA A 173 4.13 12.11 11.94
CA ALA A 173 4.22 10.90 11.13
C ALA A 173 3.18 9.82 11.53
N LEU A 174 2.90 9.66 12.83
CA LEU A 174 1.84 8.78 13.33
C LEU A 174 0.43 9.24 12.92
N ALA A 175 0.16 10.53 12.91
CA ALA A 175 -1.14 11.08 12.48
C ALA A 175 -1.33 11.03 10.96
N TYR A 176 -0.25 11.25 10.21
CA TYR A 176 -0.22 11.25 8.75
C TYR A 176 0.17 9.88 8.17
N GLN A 177 -0.07 8.79 8.90
CA GLN A 177 0.12 7.44 8.38
C GLN A 177 -0.63 7.26 7.07
N GLY A 178 -0.07 6.43 6.21
CA GLY A 178 -0.66 6.16 4.90
C GLY A 178 -0.08 4.91 4.26
N THR A 179 -0.40 4.75 3.01
CA THR A 179 0.15 3.68 2.18
C THR A 179 0.82 4.27 0.95
N LEU A 180 1.73 3.51 0.39
CA LEU A 180 2.58 3.93 -0.71
C LEU A 180 2.62 2.87 -1.80
N ASN A 181 2.95 3.32 -3.00
CA ASN A 181 3.39 2.42 -4.06
C ASN A 181 4.43 3.13 -4.95
N ILE A 182 5.33 2.35 -5.53
CA ILE A 182 6.38 2.84 -6.41
C ILE A 182 6.01 2.57 -7.87
N SER A 183 6.32 3.51 -8.77
CA SER A 183 6.09 3.32 -10.20
C SER A 183 6.85 2.09 -10.74
N PRO A 184 6.35 1.42 -11.78
CA PRO A 184 7.02 0.25 -12.36
C PRO A 184 8.47 0.54 -12.80
N ASP A 185 8.77 1.75 -13.26
CA ASP A 185 10.13 2.21 -13.61
C ASP A 185 10.96 2.60 -12.37
N LYS A 186 10.37 2.56 -11.15
CA LYS A 186 11.00 2.85 -9.86
C LYS A 186 11.58 4.27 -9.73
N LYS A 187 11.05 5.22 -10.51
CA LYS A 187 11.49 6.63 -10.51
C LYS A 187 10.52 7.57 -9.83
N LYS A 188 9.34 7.10 -9.48
CA LYS A 188 8.31 7.88 -8.78
C LYS A 188 7.70 7.06 -7.66
N ILE A 189 7.27 7.75 -6.59
CA ILE A 189 6.51 7.15 -5.51
C ILE A 189 5.25 7.96 -5.28
N VAL A 190 4.15 7.28 -5.01
CA VAL A 190 2.90 7.89 -4.58
C VAL A 190 2.65 7.55 -3.12
N TYR A 191 2.21 8.54 -2.37
CA TYR A 191 1.75 8.45 -0.99
C TYR A 191 0.30 8.88 -0.90
N VAL A 192 -0.52 8.13 -0.16
CA VAL A 192 -1.88 8.50 0.21
C VAL A 192 -2.09 8.32 1.71
N SER A 193 -2.75 9.28 2.38
CA SER A 193 -2.95 9.24 3.82
C SER A 193 -4.20 8.44 4.21
N TYR A 194 -4.13 7.68 5.31
CA TYR A 194 -5.27 6.94 5.85
C TYR A 194 -6.35 7.83 6.47
N TYR A 195 -5.99 9.01 6.98
CA TYR A 195 -6.86 9.82 7.83
C TYR A 195 -7.01 11.27 7.39
N GLY A 196 -6.44 11.60 6.24
CA GLY A 196 -6.61 12.87 5.56
C GLY A 196 -6.77 12.65 4.07
N THR A 197 -7.57 13.45 3.39
CA THR A 197 -7.69 13.39 1.93
C THR A 197 -6.45 14.03 1.30
N ILE A 198 -5.34 13.28 1.37
CA ILE A 198 -4.01 13.71 0.93
C ILE A 198 -3.44 12.67 -0.04
N ILE A 199 -3.02 13.13 -1.20
CA ILE A 199 -2.24 12.36 -2.17
C ILE A 199 -1.03 13.17 -2.61
N GLY A 200 0.16 12.57 -2.53
CA GLY A 200 1.42 13.15 -2.97
C GLY A 200 2.14 12.26 -3.97
N ILE A 201 2.67 12.85 -5.03
CA ILE A 201 3.52 12.19 -6.03
C ILE A 201 4.90 12.82 -5.95
N TYR A 202 5.93 11.99 -5.90
CA TYR A 202 7.31 12.43 -5.73
C TYR A 202 8.19 11.77 -6.78
N ASP A 203 9.05 12.58 -7.42
CA ASP A 203 10.10 12.11 -8.31
C ASP A 203 11.32 11.69 -7.50
N ILE A 204 11.83 10.51 -7.78
CA ILE A 204 13.03 9.95 -7.14
C ILE A 204 14.21 10.14 -8.08
N GLN A 205 15.32 10.60 -7.54
CA GLN A 205 16.63 10.69 -8.19
C GLN A 205 17.68 9.97 -7.32
N SER A 206 18.89 9.83 -7.80
CA SER A 206 19.95 9.08 -7.09
C SER A 206 20.23 9.59 -5.67
N SER A 207 20.07 10.90 -5.43
CA SER A 207 20.43 11.54 -4.16
C SER A 207 19.38 12.52 -3.63
N VAL A 208 18.21 12.62 -4.27
CA VAL A 208 17.16 13.56 -3.86
C VAL A 208 15.77 13.04 -4.23
N ILE A 209 14.78 13.44 -3.45
CA ILE A 209 13.35 13.21 -3.72
C ILE A 209 12.67 14.58 -3.82
N ASN A 210 11.98 14.82 -4.93
CA ASN A 210 11.30 16.09 -5.18
C ASN A 210 9.78 15.86 -5.23
N GLN A 211 9.03 16.73 -4.54
CA GLN A 211 7.58 16.73 -4.67
C GLN A 211 7.18 17.21 -6.06
N LYS A 212 6.49 16.36 -6.81
CA LYS A 212 5.94 16.67 -8.13
C LYS A 212 4.51 17.19 -8.04
N PHE A 213 3.69 16.53 -7.23
CA PHE A 213 2.28 16.87 -7.05
C PHE A 213 1.89 16.66 -5.59
N LEU A 214 0.99 17.51 -5.10
CA LEU A 214 0.38 17.36 -3.78
C LEU A 214 -1.06 17.90 -3.84
N LEU A 215 -2.01 17.04 -3.49
CA LEU A 215 -3.40 17.40 -3.24
C LEU A 215 -3.69 17.22 -1.75
N VAL A 216 -4.27 18.24 -1.13
CA VAL A 216 -4.76 18.21 0.24
C VAL A 216 -6.17 18.79 0.25
N CYS A 217 -7.17 17.96 0.56
CA CYS A 217 -8.55 18.41 0.75
C CYS A 217 -8.91 18.45 2.23
N ASP A 218 -8.51 17.42 2.98
CA ASP A 218 -8.73 17.32 4.42
C ASP A 218 -7.46 16.89 5.12
N TYR A 219 -7.27 17.37 6.35
CA TYR A 219 -6.15 17.01 7.20
C TYR A 219 -6.55 15.96 8.24
N PRO A 220 -5.63 15.09 8.71
CA PRO A 220 -5.90 14.20 9.84
C PRO A 220 -6.36 14.98 11.08
N MET A 221 -7.40 14.51 11.73
CA MET A 221 -7.89 15.05 13.00
C MET A 221 -7.40 14.15 14.14
N TYR A 222 -6.44 14.59 14.92
CA TYR A 222 -5.76 13.79 15.94
C TYR A 222 -5.46 14.59 17.22
N THR A 223 -5.11 13.89 18.27
CA THR A 223 -4.55 14.44 19.50
C THR A 223 -3.16 13.88 19.72
N VAL A 224 -2.29 14.67 20.34
CA VAL A 224 -0.93 14.21 20.70
C VAL A 224 -0.96 13.68 22.12
N GLN A 225 -0.45 12.47 22.32
CA GLN A 225 -0.31 11.84 23.63
C GLN A 225 1.13 11.31 23.76
N ASN A 226 1.85 11.85 24.73
CA ASN A 226 3.21 11.46 25.07
C ASN A 226 3.23 11.12 26.56
N GLU A 227 2.95 9.86 26.91
CA GLU A 227 2.92 9.38 28.28
C GLU A 227 4.05 8.36 28.51
N GLY A 228 4.93 8.65 29.46
CA GLY A 228 6.07 7.79 29.77
C GLY A 228 7.01 7.62 28.58
N SER A 229 7.28 6.36 28.21
CA SER A 229 8.07 6.03 27.00
C SER A 229 7.23 5.89 25.73
N GLY A 230 5.89 6.03 25.85
CA GLY A 230 4.95 5.85 24.74
C GLY A 230 4.69 7.15 23.99
N MET A 231 4.67 7.07 22.66
CA MET A 231 4.28 8.15 21.77
C MET A 231 3.10 7.70 20.94
N SER A 232 2.03 8.48 20.88
CA SER A 232 0.86 8.18 20.07
C SER A 232 0.18 9.44 19.54
N SER A 233 -0.52 9.29 18.42
CA SER A 233 -1.31 10.36 17.81
C SER A 233 -2.67 9.81 17.40
N PRO A 234 -3.52 9.43 18.38
CA PRO A 234 -4.80 8.83 18.10
C PRO A 234 -5.69 9.76 17.27
N ILE A 235 -6.27 9.21 16.21
CA ILE A 235 -7.24 9.90 15.37
C ILE A 235 -8.52 10.11 16.15
N THR A 236 -9.08 11.32 16.09
CA THR A 236 -10.32 11.64 16.77
C THR A 236 -11.52 11.05 16.04
N LYS A 237 -12.64 10.91 16.72
CA LYS A 237 -13.89 10.36 16.13
C LYS A 237 -14.47 11.24 15.03
N GLU A 238 -14.18 12.54 15.05
CA GLU A 238 -14.59 13.52 14.06
C GLU A 238 -13.79 13.41 12.76
N GLY A 239 -12.68 12.67 12.79
CA GLY A 239 -11.85 12.38 11.61
C GLY A 239 -12.54 11.45 10.61
N ILE A 240 -11.97 11.39 9.44
CA ILE A 240 -12.40 10.50 8.35
C ILE A 240 -11.44 9.32 8.20
N SER A 241 -11.96 8.21 7.71
CA SER A 241 -11.17 7.20 7.03
C SER A 241 -11.04 7.64 5.57
N ALA A 242 -9.86 8.03 5.13
CA ALA A 242 -9.64 8.56 3.80
C ALA A 242 -9.22 7.45 2.82
N PHE A 243 -7.96 7.42 2.41
CA PHE A 243 -7.49 6.38 1.50
C PHE A 243 -7.23 5.06 2.25
N ARG A 244 -7.54 3.95 1.57
CA ARG A 244 -7.34 2.60 2.14
C ARG A 244 -6.18 1.86 1.48
N ASP A 245 -6.05 2.06 0.16
CA ASP A 245 -4.98 1.46 -0.62
C ASP A 245 -4.62 2.35 -1.82
N VAL A 246 -3.46 2.10 -2.39
CA VAL A 246 -3.03 2.69 -3.65
C VAL A 246 -2.31 1.62 -4.48
N TYR A 247 -2.72 1.48 -5.73
CA TYR A 247 -2.08 0.62 -6.72
C TYR A 247 -1.65 1.44 -7.94
N VAL A 248 -0.62 0.98 -8.64
CA VAL A 248 -0.06 1.75 -9.77
C VAL A 248 0.21 0.86 -10.97
N THR A 249 0.05 1.46 -12.15
CA THR A 249 0.50 0.94 -13.43
C THR A 249 1.50 1.91 -14.07
N ASP A 250 1.96 1.61 -15.27
CA ASP A 250 2.84 2.52 -16.00
C ASP A 250 2.20 3.89 -16.25
N LYS A 251 0.87 3.93 -16.40
CA LYS A 251 0.14 5.15 -16.76
C LYS A 251 -0.60 5.78 -15.60
N TYR A 252 -1.14 4.97 -14.66
CA TYR A 252 -2.15 5.43 -13.73
C TYR A 252 -1.85 5.06 -12.27
N ILE A 253 -2.41 5.87 -11.40
CA ILE A 253 -2.45 5.70 -9.95
C ILE A 253 -3.91 5.48 -9.57
N TYR A 254 -4.22 4.32 -9.01
CA TYR A 254 -5.53 3.93 -8.50
C TYR A 254 -5.56 4.11 -7.00
N SER A 255 -6.30 5.09 -6.50
CA SER A 255 -6.36 5.42 -5.08
C SER A 255 -7.72 5.00 -4.53
N LEU A 256 -7.75 3.94 -3.73
CA LEU A 256 -8.96 3.42 -3.10
C LEU A 256 -9.34 4.31 -1.91
N TYR A 257 -10.55 4.85 -1.91
CA TYR A 257 -10.99 5.87 -0.98
C TYR A 257 -12.30 5.50 -0.28
N SER A 258 -12.36 5.73 1.02
CA SER A 258 -13.55 5.58 1.83
C SER A 258 -14.31 6.91 1.99
N GLY A 259 -13.66 7.95 2.51
CA GLY A 259 -14.25 9.25 2.80
C GLY A 259 -15.25 9.26 3.97
N ASN A 260 -15.41 8.13 4.65
CA ASN A 260 -16.42 7.97 5.70
C ASN A 260 -15.96 8.58 7.03
N LYS A 261 -16.88 9.22 7.74
CA LYS A 261 -16.63 9.71 9.10
C LYS A 261 -16.60 8.56 10.11
N ILE A 262 -15.56 8.54 10.96
CA ILE A 262 -15.36 7.51 11.98
C ILE A 262 -16.50 7.55 13.02
N SER A 263 -16.97 8.76 13.40
CA SER A 263 -18.06 8.94 14.35
C SER A 263 -19.39 8.35 13.89
N GLU A 264 -19.63 8.31 12.58
CA GLU A 264 -20.92 7.87 12.01
C GLU A 264 -20.95 6.37 11.76
N LEU A 265 -19.86 5.79 11.24
CA LEU A 265 -19.84 4.41 10.76
C LEU A 265 -18.94 3.47 11.56
N ARG A 266 -18.13 3.97 12.51
CA ARG A 266 -17.22 3.17 13.35
C ARG A 266 -16.32 2.28 12.49
N GLU A 267 -16.35 0.97 12.69
CA GLU A 267 -15.55 0.01 11.91
C GLU A 267 -15.87 0.02 10.43
N ARG A 268 -17.14 0.27 10.06
CA ARG A 268 -17.53 0.40 8.65
C ARG A 268 -17.01 1.67 7.98
N ALA A 269 -16.48 2.62 8.75
CA ALA A 269 -15.79 3.78 8.16
C ALA A 269 -14.55 3.37 7.33
N PHE A 270 -14.01 2.19 7.56
CA PHE A 270 -12.86 1.67 6.81
C PHE A 270 -13.24 0.94 5.52
N GLU A 271 -14.52 0.75 5.24
CA GLU A 271 -15.01 0.20 3.97
C GLU A 271 -14.89 1.27 2.87
N ALA A 272 -14.28 0.93 1.75
CA ALA A 272 -14.05 1.85 0.64
C ALA A 272 -14.85 1.45 -0.59
N LYS A 273 -15.50 2.44 -1.23
CA LYS A 273 -16.33 2.25 -2.42
C LYS A 273 -15.93 3.15 -3.59
N ASP A 274 -14.92 3.97 -3.44
CA ASP A 274 -14.52 4.91 -4.46
C ASP A 274 -13.08 4.67 -4.88
N ILE A 275 -12.82 4.68 -6.18
CA ILE A 275 -11.47 4.66 -6.73
C ILE A 275 -11.25 5.94 -7.51
N TYR A 276 -10.33 6.77 -7.05
CA TYR A 276 -9.86 7.94 -7.77
C TYR A 276 -8.63 7.60 -8.58
N VAL A 277 -8.73 7.75 -9.90
CA VAL A 277 -7.63 7.47 -10.83
C VAL A 277 -6.96 8.76 -11.26
N PHE A 278 -5.65 8.81 -11.09
CA PHE A 278 -4.81 9.93 -11.52
C PHE A 278 -3.74 9.43 -12.49
N ASP A 279 -3.23 10.33 -13.34
CA ASP A 279 -1.97 10.08 -14.04
C ASP A 279 -0.76 10.42 -13.14
N TRP A 280 0.44 10.12 -13.62
CA TRP A 280 1.68 10.42 -12.89
C TRP A 280 2.07 11.91 -12.86
N GLU A 281 1.31 12.78 -13.54
CA GLU A 281 1.41 14.24 -13.42
C GLU A 281 0.47 14.80 -12.35
N GLY A 282 -0.41 13.95 -11.77
CA GLY A 282 -1.42 14.31 -10.79
C GLY A 282 -2.73 14.80 -11.40
N ASN A 283 -2.91 14.67 -12.72
CA ASN A 283 -4.17 15.03 -13.34
C ASN A 283 -5.23 13.97 -13.00
N PRO A 284 -6.45 14.38 -12.62
CA PRO A 284 -7.56 13.46 -12.40
C PRO A 284 -8.05 12.88 -13.74
N VAL A 285 -8.13 11.55 -13.82
CA VAL A 285 -8.55 10.82 -15.02
C VAL A 285 -10.01 10.43 -14.90
N VAL A 286 -10.35 9.56 -13.95
CA VAL A 286 -11.71 9.07 -13.73
C VAL A 286 -11.97 8.77 -12.27
N HIS A 287 -13.21 8.90 -11.84
CA HIS A 287 -13.74 8.45 -10.57
C HIS A 287 -14.65 7.25 -10.80
N TYR A 288 -14.33 6.12 -10.16
CA TYR A 288 -15.17 4.93 -10.15
C TYR A 288 -15.87 4.79 -8.81
N HIS A 289 -17.19 4.58 -8.84
CA HIS A 289 -17.97 4.19 -7.68
C HIS A 289 -18.30 2.70 -7.76
N LEU A 290 -18.01 1.96 -6.69
CA LEU A 290 -18.13 0.50 -6.64
C LEU A 290 -19.47 0.10 -6.01
N ASP A 291 -20.10 -0.94 -6.54
CA ASP A 291 -21.34 -1.51 -6.00
C ASP A 291 -21.14 -2.20 -4.65
N VAL A 292 -19.92 -2.71 -4.37
CA VAL A 292 -19.56 -3.36 -3.09
C VAL A 292 -18.34 -2.68 -2.46
N PRO A 293 -18.22 -2.68 -1.11
CA PRO A 293 -17.03 -2.18 -0.45
C PRO A 293 -15.88 -3.18 -0.58
N ILE A 294 -14.66 -2.64 -0.70
CA ILE A 294 -13.42 -3.38 -0.81
C ILE A 294 -12.33 -2.81 0.10
N ASN A 295 -11.29 -3.57 0.37
CA ASN A 295 -10.17 -3.14 1.22
C ASN A 295 -8.88 -2.88 0.46
N ASN A 296 -8.61 -3.63 -0.61
CA ASN A 296 -7.38 -3.57 -1.37
C ASN A 296 -7.65 -3.76 -2.85
N ILE A 297 -6.77 -3.26 -3.68
CA ILE A 297 -6.89 -3.31 -5.14
C ILE A 297 -5.59 -3.76 -5.80
N ALA A 298 -5.73 -4.37 -6.97
CA ALA A 298 -4.65 -4.59 -7.93
C ALA A 298 -5.19 -4.40 -9.35
N ALA A 299 -4.56 -3.59 -10.16
CA ALA A 299 -4.96 -3.37 -11.55
C ALA A 299 -4.07 -4.16 -12.50
N LEU A 300 -4.64 -4.64 -13.61
CA LEU A 300 -3.84 -5.23 -14.69
C LEU A 300 -2.91 -4.16 -15.30
N PRO A 301 -1.72 -4.55 -15.77
CA PRO A 301 -0.80 -3.62 -16.43
C PRO A 301 -1.36 -2.94 -17.69
N ASN A 302 -2.38 -3.53 -18.31
CA ASN A 302 -3.06 -2.98 -19.50
C ASN A 302 -4.24 -2.05 -19.16
N ASP A 303 -4.49 -1.78 -17.88
CA ASP A 303 -5.55 -0.90 -17.37
C ASP A 303 -6.97 -1.30 -17.85
N LYS A 304 -7.26 -2.62 -17.96
CA LYS A 304 -8.58 -3.12 -18.39
C LYS A 304 -9.39 -3.74 -17.25
N LYS A 305 -8.74 -4.14 -16.16
CA LYS A 305 -9.41 -4.72 -15.00
C LYS A 305 -8.75 -4.31 -13.69
N ILE A 306 -9.59 -4.19 -12.67
CA ILE A 306 -9.19 -4.09 -11.27
C ILE A 306 -9.65 -5.36 -10.56
N TYR A 307 -8.75 -5.97 -9.81
CA TYR A 307 -9.04 -7.06 -8.87
C TYR A 307 -9.10 -6.50 -7.46
N ALA A 308 -10.00 -7.05 -6.65
CA ALA A 308 -10.19 -6.62 -5.27
C ALA A 308 -10.63 -7.78 -4.39
N ILE A 309 -10.46 -7.64 -3.08
CA ILE A 309 -11.06 -8.52 -2.09
C ILE A 309 -12.16 -7.75 -1.38
N SER A 310 -13.40 -8.23 -1.52
CA SER A 310 -14.56 -7.74 -0.77
C SER A 310 -14.78 -8.64 0.44
N ASN A 311 -15.11 -8.06 1.59
CA ASN A 311 -15.42 -8.82 2.81
C ASN A 311 -16.92 -9.13 2.97
N LEU A 312 -17.74 -8.86 1.94
CA LEU A 312 -19.17 -9.04 2.03
C LEU A 312 -19.70 -10.02 0.98
N PRO A 313 -20.46 -11.07 1.40
CA PRO A 313 -20.71 -11.48 2.80
C PRO A 313 -19.50 -12.10 3.48
N ASP A 314 -18.56 -12.69 2.72
CA ASP A 314 -17.31 -13.30 3.15
C ASP A 314 -16.18 -12.82 2.26
N PRO A 315 -14.89 -12.87 2.70
CA PRO A 315 -13.74 -12.47 1.90
C PRO A 315 -13.71 -13.20 0.55
N THR A 316 -13.91 -12.42 -0.52
CA THR A 316 -14.07 -12.97 -1.87
C THR A 316 -13.25 -12.17 -2.85
N LEU A 317 -12.51 -12.86 -3.74
CA LEU A 317 -11.82 -12.24 -4.85
C LEU A 317 -12.82 -11.91 -5.97
N ILE A 318 -12.85 -10.64 -6.33
CA ILE A 318 -13.73 -10.07 -7.34
C ILE A 318 -12.94 -9.29 -8.38
N GLU A 319 -13.53 -9.07 -9.54
CA GLU A 319 -12.99 -8.19 -10.58
C GLU A 319 -14.00 -7.11 -10.98
N PHE A 320 -13.47 -6.00 -11.45
CA PHE A 320 -14.19 -4.93 -12.12
C PHE A 320 -13.59 -4.72 -13.50
N GLU A 321 -14.42 -4.64 -14.54
CA GLU A 321 -13.98 -4.19 -15.87
C GLU A 321 -13.95 -2.67 -15.90
N ILE A 322 -12.88 -2.09 -16.42
CA ILE A 322 -12.67 -0.64 -16.51
C ILE A 322 -12.35 -0.23 -17.94
N ASP A 323 -12.72 0.97 -18.29
CA ASP A 323 -12.40 1.60 -19.57
C ASP A 323 -11.71 2.95 -19.31
N LEU A 324 -10.42 3.06 -19.76
CA LEU A 324 -9.53 4.21 -19.58
C LEU A 324 -8.88 4.60 -20.91
#